data_c12029e392f8ed682aae26f07c2e8f01
#
_entry.id   c12029e392f8ed682aae26f07c2e8f01
#
_cell.length_a   1.000
_cell.length_b   1.000
_cell.length_c   1.000
_cell.angle_alpha   90.00
_cell.angle_beta   90.00
_cell.angle_gamma   90.00
#
_symmetry.space_group_name_H-M   'P 1'
#
loop_
_entity.id
_entity.type
_entity.pdbx_description
1 polymer ?
#
loop_
_entity_poly.entity_id
_entity_poly.type
_entity_poly.pdbx_seq_one_letter_code
_entity_poly.pdbx_strand_id
1 'polypeptide(L)'
;MRILYCASEANPFCGSGGLADVAGSLPHTLCRKGQDCRIVVPLYGTIPQELKNSMNFITNFTVPVAWRHQYCGLFWARWNDCTYYFIDNEYYFKRGTLYGHYDDAERFAFFSRAILEMLPYIDFHPDIIHCNDWQTALVPVYYYLFYSHRPWYYNIKSLFTIHNIQYQGEYCLLYTSPSPRDS
;
A
#
# COMPACT_ATOMS: atom_id res chain seq x y z
N MET A 1 -2.04 -20.48 -3.35
CA MET A 1 -2.59 -19.40 -2.47
C MET A 1 -2.23 -18.07 -3.08
N ARG A 2 -3.15 -17.12 -3.07
CA ARG A 2 -2.97 -15.77 -3.60
C ARG A 2 -2.69 -14.81 -2.45
N ILE A 3 -1.54 -14.16 -2.48
CA ILE A 3 -1.08 -13.29 -1.39
C ILE A 3 -0.82 -11.89 -1.95
N LEU A 4 -1.47 -10.87 -1.38
CA LEU A 4 -1.12 -9.48 -1.61
C LEU A 4 -0.20 -9.01 -0.50
N TYR A 5 1.05 -8.77 -0.81
CA TYR A 5 2.06 -8.26 0.11
C TYR A 5 2.07 -6.73 0.09
N CYS A 6 1.66 -6.12 1.18
CA CYS A 6 1.51 -4.67 1.30
C CYS A 6 2.66 -4.10 2.12
N ALA A 7 3.43 -3.20 1.54
CA ALA A 7 4.57 -2.57 2.19
C ALA A 7 4.71 -1.11 1.75
N SER A 8 5.27 -0.29 2.62
CA SER A 8 5.58 1.10 2.27
C SER A 8 6.86 1.24 1.44
N GLU A 9 7.67 0.20 1.38
CA GLU A 9 8.90 0.13 0.58
C GLU A 9 9.16 -1.30 0.13
N ALA A 10 9.76 -1.46 -1.06
CA ALA A 10 10.20 -2.75 -1.59
C ALA A 10 11.28 -2.56 -2.65
N ASN A 11 12.38 -3.28 -2.52
CA ASN A 11 13.41 -3.32 -3.55
C ASN A 11 12.90 -4.04 -4.80
N PRO A 12 13.33 -3.62 -6.01
CA PRO A 12 14.31 -2.58 -6.30
C PRO A 12 13.72 -1.17 -6.45
N PHE A 13 12.41 -0.99 -6.29
CA PHE A 13 11.71 0.24 -6.65
C PHE A 13 11.93 1.36 -5.62
N CYS A 14 11.79 1.05 -4.35
CA CYS A 14 11.93 2.04 -3.29
C CYS A 14 12.39 1.37 -1.99
N GLY A 15 13.32 2.00 -1.28
CA GLY A 15 13.80 1.47 -0.02
C GLY A 15 14.60 2.49 0.75
N SER A 16 14.47 2.42 2.08
CA SER A 16 15.24 3.20 3.04
C SER A 16 15.83 2.32 4.16
N GLY A 17 15.42 1.07 4.24
CA GLY A 17 15.82 0.18 5.34
C GLY A 17 15.50 -1.29 5.11
N GLY A 18 15.53 -2.06 6.20
CA GLY A 18 15.39 -3.52 6.15
C GLY A 18 14.04 -4.03 5.64
N LEU A 19 12.97 -3.24 5.75
CA LEU A 19 11.67 -3.62 5.18
C LEU A 19 11.76 -3.77 3.66
N ALA A 20 12.48 -2.87 2.97
CA ALA A 20 12.66 -2.95 1.53
C ALA A 20 13.32 -4.26 1.09
N ASP A 21 14.30 -4.74 1.86
CA ASP A 21 15.00 -6.01 1.57
C ASP A 21 14.08 -7.21 1.76
N VAL A 22 13.30 -7.23 2.84
CA VAL A 22 12.33 -8.29 3.08
C VAL A 22 11.23 -8.28 2.02
N ALA A 23 10.66 -7.12 1.70
CA ALA A 23 9.62 -6.97 0.69
C ALA A 23 10.14 -7.25 -0.74
N GLY A 24 11.45 -7.06 -0.98
CA GLY A 24 12.13 -7.41 -2.23
C GLY A 24 12.57 -8.87 -2.31
N SER A 25 12.44 -9.68 -1.25
CA SER A 25 12.92 -11.07 -1.23
C SER A 25 11.85 -12.10 -0.88
N LEU A 26 11.07 -11.90 0.17
CA LEU A 26 10.06 -12.86 0.63
C LEU A 26 8.98 -13.14 -0.41
N PRO A 27 8.35 -12.14 -1.05
CA PRO A 27 7.36 -12.40 -2.10
C PRO A 27 7.93 -13.20 -3.27
N HIS A 28 9.14 -12.89 -3.70
CA HIS A 28 9.82 -13.62 -4.77
C HIS A 28 10.08 -15.09 -4.39
N THR A 29 10.44 -15.32 -3.14
CA THR A 29 10.62 -16.69 -2.63
C THR A 29 9.29 -17.45 -2.61
N LEU A 30 8.19 -16.78 -2.24
CA LEU A 30 6.85 -17.37 -2.28
C LEU A 30 6.40 -17.69 -3.72
N CYS A 31 6.68 -16.80 -4.68
CA CYS A 31 6.43 -17.05 -6.10
C CYS A 31 7.19 -18.27 -6.60
N ARG A 32 8.48 -18.38 -6.29
CA ARG A 32 9.29 -19.57 -6.65
C ARG A 32 8.78 -20.87 -6.00
N LYS A 33 8.10 -20.77 -4.87
CA LYS A 33 7.44 -21.90 -4.20
C LYS A 33 6.01 -22.17 -4.71
N GLY A 34 5.61 -21.57 -5.83
CA GLY A 34 4.33 -21.81 -6.48
C GLY A 34 3.14 -21.06 -5.88
N GLN A 35 3.37 -20.02 -5.06
CA GLN A 35 2.31 -19.13 -4.62
C GLN A 35 2.16 -17.96 -5.61
N ASP A 36 0.92 -17.47 -5.82
CA ASP A 36 0.71 -16.20 -6.53
C ASP A 36 0.83 -15.06 -5.52
N CYS A 37 2.06 -14.56 -5.36
CA CYS A 37 2.36 -13.46 -4.45
C CYS A 37 2.63 -12.18 -5.26
N ARG A 38 1.87 -11.13 -4.97
CA ARG A 38 1.99 -9.82 -5.61
C ARG A 38 2.24 -8.75 -4.56
N ILE A 39 2.96 -7.71 -4.94
CA ILE A 39 3.41 -6.66 -4.02
C ILE A 39 2.70 -5.36 -4.36
N VAL A 40 2.32 -4.58 -3.35
CA VAL A 40 1.81 -3.22 -3.55
C VAL A 40 2.62 -2.23 -2.70
N VAL A 41 3.06 -1.15 -3.35
CA VAL A 41 3.84 -0.04 -2.76
C VAL A 41 3.31 1.30 -3.27
N PRO A 42 3.59 2.42 -2.58
CA PRO A 42 3.33 3.74 -3.14
C PRO A 42 4.23 4.03 -4.35
N LEU A 43 3.70 4.80 -5.30
CA LEU A 43 4.48 5.34 -6.43
C LEU A 43 5.25 6.59 -5.98
N TYR A 44 6.37 6.39 -5.31
CA TYR A 44 7.18 7.51 -4.81
C TYR A 44 7.87 8.29 -5.94
N GLY A 45 8.01 9.60 -5.74
CA GLY A 45 8.77 10.46 -6.63
C GLY A 45 10.23 10.05 -6.78
N THR A 46 10.80 9.44 -5.74
CA THR A 46 12.20 8.97 -5.67
C THR A 46 12.49 7.68 -6.44
N ILE A 47 11.47 6.96 -6.92
CA ILE A 47 11.68 5.77 -7.76
C ILE A 47 12.44 6.19 -9.03
N PRO A 48 13.55 5.50 -9.38
CA PRO A 48 14.32 5.80 -10.58
C PRO A 48 13.45 5.81 -11.84
N GLN A 49 13.69 6.80 -12.73
CA GLN A 49 12.90 6.96 -13.94
C GLN A 49 12.95 5.73 -14.85
N GLU A 50 14.07 5.04 -14.90
CA GLU A 50 14.24 3.79 -15.66
C GLU A 50 13.24 2.72 -15.23
N LEU A 51 13.02 2.60 -13.90
CA LEU A 51 12.04 1.67 -13.35
C LEU A 51 10.60 2.15 -13.59
N LYS A 52 10.35 3.46 -13.51
CA LYS A 52 9.04 4.04 -13.86
C LYS A 52 8.65 3.78 -15.31
N ASN A 53 9.62 3.80 -16.22
CA ASN A 53 9.38 3.54 -17.64
C ASN A 53 8.87 2.12 -17.92
N SER A 54 9.10 1.18 -17.01
CA SER A 54 8.59 -0.20 -17.11
C SER A 54 7.17 -0.37 -16.57
N MET A 55 6.62 0.68 -15.93
CA MET A 55 5.29 0.64 -15.32
C MET A 55 4.19 0.85 -16.37
N ASN A 56 3.13 0.09 -16.24
CA ASN A 56 1.95 0.16 -17.09
C ASN A 56 0.78 0.70 -16.29
N PHE A 57 0.06 1.66 -16.86
CA PHE A 57 -1.15 2.19 -16.26
C PHE A 57 -2.29 1.18 -16.37
N ILE A 58 -3.04 0.99 -15.27
CA ILE A 58 -4.24 0.16 -15.25
C ILE A 58 -5.48 1.04 -15.33
N THR A 59 -5.67 1.89 -14.31
CA THR A 59 -6.85 2.76 -14.17
C THR A 59 -6.59 3.84 -13.12
N ASN A 60 -7.58 4.69 -12.93
CA ASN A 60 -7.66 5.58 -11.78
C ASN A 60 -9.04 5.48 -11.11
N PHE A 61 -9.09 5.84 -9.86
CA PHE A 61 -10.30 5.88 -9.04
C PHE A 61 -10.13 6.88 -7.91
N THR A 62 -11.18 7.07 -7.14
CA THR A 62 -11.19 7.98 -6.01
C THR A 62 -11.16 7.20 -4.70
N VAL A 63 -10.30 7.62 -3.78
CA VAL A 63 -10.14 7.01 -2.45
C VAL A 63 -10.68 7.96 -1.39
N PRO A 64 -11.63 7.53 -0.56
CA PRO A 64 -12.09 8.34 0.57
C PRO A 64 -11.05 8.34 1.69
N VAL A 65 -10.66 9.55 2.12
CA VAL A 65 -9.77 9.76 3.28
C VAL A 65 -10.44 10.81 4.18
N ALA A 66 -11.01 10.36 5.29
CA ALA A 66 -11.88 11.17 6.13
C ALA A 66 -13.00 11.83 5.28
N TRP A 67 -13.06 13.15 5.22
CA TRP A 67 -14.03 13.92 4.42
C TRP A 67 -13.57 14.19 2.98
N ARG A 68 -12.33 13.84 2.64
CA ARG A 68 -11.75 14.09 1.32
C ARG A 68 -11.96 12.89 0.40
N HIS A 69 -12.00 13.19 -0.88
CA HIS A 69 -11.96 12.21 -1.95
C HIS A 69 -10.70 12.46 -2.78
N GLN A 70 -9.71 11.61 -2.63
CA GLN A 70 -8.40 11.78 -3.22
C GLN A 70 -8.25 10.92 -4.49
N TYR A 71 -7.63 11.49 -5.50
CA TYR A 71 -7.25 10.75 -6.71
C TYR A 71 -6.30 9.61 -6.37
N CYS A 72 -6.48 8.48 -7.04
CA CYS A 72 -5.58 7.35 -7.00
C CYS A 72 -5.36 6.80 -8.41
N GLY A 73 -4.15 6.90 -8.92
CA GLY A 73 -3.72 6.16 -10.10
C GLY A 73 -3.21 4.79 -9.70
N LEU A 74 -3.45 3.79 -10.52
CA LEU A 74 -3.00 2.43 -10.34
C LEU A 74 -2.13 1.99 -11.50
N PHE A 75 -0.89 1.60 -11.18
CA PHE A 75 0.09 1.10 -12.14
C PHE A 75 0.55 -0.29 -11.74
N TRP A 76 1.12 -1.02 -12.69
CA TRP A 76 1.77 -2.30 -12.42
C TRP A 76 3.07 -2.44 -13.21
N ALA A 77 3.97 -3.23 -12.69
CA ALA A 77 5.16 -3.70 -13.40
C ALA A 77 5.47 -5.13 -12.98
N ARG A 78 6.20 -5.85 -13.84
CA ARG A 78 6.75 -7.15 -13.48
C ARG A 78 8.24 -7.01 -13.21
N TRP A 79 8.67 -7.54 -12.09
CA TRP A 79 10.08 -7.62 -11.75
C TRP A 79 10.43 -9.05 -11.35
N ASN A 80 11.33 -9.67 -12.10
CA ASN A 80 11.59 -11.10 -11.98
C ASN A 80 10.28 -11.92 -12.02
N ASP A 81 9.99 -12.69 -10.98
CA ASP A 81 8.84 -13.59 -10.94
C ASP A 81 7.59 -12.95 -10.30
N CYS A 82 7.67 -11.70 -9.83
CA CYS A 82 6.59 -11.05 -9.10
C CYS A 82 5.98 -9.87 -9.85
N THR A 83 4.67 -9.70 -9.64
CA THR A 83 3.93 -8.51 -10.06
C THR A 83 3.92 -7.49 -8.93
N TYR A 84 4.26 -6.25 -9.26
CA TYR A 84 4.18 -5.08 -8.39
C TYR A 84 3.05 -4.18 -8.83
N TYR A 85 2.27 -3.70 -7.88
CA TYR A 85 1.30 -2.63 -8.04
C TYR A 85 1.80 -1.36 -7.38
N PHE A 86 1.50 -0.22 -7.99
CA PHE A 86 1.92 1.09 -7.51
C PHE A 86 0.71 1.99 -7.34
N ILE A 87 0.56 2.55 -6.14
CA ILE A 87 -0.49 3.50 -5.79
C ILE A 87 0.05 4.91 -6.04
N ASP A 88 -0.51 5.59 -7.03
CA ASP A 88 -0.11 6.93 -7.42
C ASP A 88 -1.04 7.98 -6.83
N ASN A 89 -0.41 8.92 -6.13
CA ASN A 89 -0.96 10.22 -5.80
C ASN A 89 0.23 11.18 -5.62
N GLU A 90 0.42 12.12 -6.54
CA GLU A 90 1.57 13.02 -6.52
C GLU A 90 1.61 13.90 -5.27
N TYR A 91 0.46 14.33 -4.76
CA TYR A 91 0.40 15.14 -3.54
C TYR A 91 1.00 14.40 -2.34
N TYR A 92 0.70 13.11 -2.20
CA TYR A 92 1.21 12.30 -1.09
C TYR A 92 2.61 11.73 -1.32
N PHE A 93 2.95 11.33 -2.55
CA PHE A 93 4.12 10.48 -2.79
C PHE A 93 5.20 11.09 -3.69
N LYS A 94 4.93 12.18 -4.41
CA LYS A 94 5.97 12.88 -5.18
C LYS A 94 6.78 13.82 -4.29
N ARG A 95 7.59 13.23 -3.42
CA ARG A 95 8.40 13.93 -2.42
C ARG A 95 9.83 13.40 -2.43
N GLY A 96 10.76 14.16 -1.83
CA GLY A 96 12.19 13.85 -1.82
C GLY A 96 12.58 12.67 -0.91
N THR A 97 11.70 12.30 0.04
CA THR A 97 11.92 11.19 0.98
C THR A 97 10.67 10.33 1.10
N LEU A 98 10.86 9.07 1.53
CA LEU A 98 9.74 8.15 1.73
C LEU A 98 8.91 8.52 2.96
N TYR A 99 9.57 8.96 4.02
CA TYR A 99 9.01 9.23 5.34
C TYR A 99 9.47 10.57 5.90
N GLY A 100 8.94 10.94 7.08
CA GLY A 100 9.35 12.13 7.81
C GLY A 100 8.59 13.39 7.44
N HIS A 101 7.42 13.25 6.84
CA HIS A 101 6.54 14.37 6.51
C HIS A 101 5.48 14.56 7.61
N TYR A 102 5.08 15.81 7.83
CA TYR A 102 4.10 16.18 8.84
C TYR A 102 2.75 15.48 8.67
N ASP A 103 2.42 15.08 7.44
CA ASP A 103 1.18 14.42 7.05
C ASP A 103 1.34 12.90 6.81
N ASP A 104 2.37 12.28 7.34
CA ASP A 104 2.61 10.83 7.13
C ASP A 104 1.43 9.96 7.58
N ALA A 105 0.71 10.36 8.63
CA ALA A 105 -0.50 9.67 9.04
C ALA A 105 -1.57 9.64 7.93
N GLU A 106 -1.83 10.80 7.30
CA GLU A 106 -2.80 10.89 6.19
C GLU A 106 -2.30 10.16 4.95
N ARG A 107 -1.01 10.27 4.62
CA ARG A 107 -0.38 9.61 3.47
C ARG A 107 -0.58 8.09 3.54
N PHE A 108 -0.30 7.49 4.68
CA PHE A 108 -0.41 6.04 4.82
C PHE A 108 -1.82 5.56 5.19
N ALA A 109 -2.68 6.43 5.71
CA ALA A 109 -4.13 6.19 5.75
C ALA A 109 -4.72 6.12 4.33
N PHE A 110 -4.34 7.06 3.46
CA PHE A 110 -4.67 7.02 2.02
C PHE A 110 -4.16 5.73 1.38
N PHE A 111 -2.89 5.40 1.56
CA PHE A 111 -2.28 4.18 0.99
C PHE A 111 -3.02 2.92 1.42
N SER A 112 -3.29 2.79 2.72
CA SER A 112 -4.01 1.64 3.27
C SER A 112 -5.43 1.51 2.69
N ARG A 113 -6.14 2.62 2.50
CA ARG A 113 -7.46 2.61 1.88
C ARG A 113 -7.40 2.29 0.39
N ALA A 114 -6.42 2.88 -0.31
CA ALA A 114 -6.20 2.66 -1.75
C ALA A 114 -5.91 1.19 -2.08
N ILE A 115 -5.19 0.47 -1.20
CA ILE A 115 -4.94 -0.97 -1.34
C ILE A 115 -6.26 -1.76 -1.42
N LEU A 116 -7.24 -1.41 -0.63
CA LEU A 116 -8.54 -2.09 -0.65
C LEU A 116 -9.40 -1.66 -1.84
N GLU A 117 -9.40 -0.36 -2.17
CA GLU A 117 -10.14 0.17 -3.33
C GLU A 117 -9.60 -0.35 -4.67
N MET A 118 -8.30 -0.65 -4.80
CA MET A 118 -7.72 -1.15 -6.05
C MET A 118 -8.14 -2.59 -6.39
N LEU A 119 -8.50 -3.40 -5.39
CA LEU A 119 -8.68 -4.84 -5.56
C LEU A 119 -9.67 -5.23 -6.67
N PRO A 120 -10.84 -4.58 -6.85
CA PRO A 120 -11.75 -4.90 -7.93
C PRO A 120 -11.23 -4.55 -9.34
N TYR A 121 -10.17 -3.75 -9.45
CA TYR A 121 -9.62 -3.30 -10.74
C TYR A 121 -8.46 -4.17 -11.23
N ILE A 122 -8.01 -5.11 -10.43
CA ILE A 122 -6.95 -6.05 -10.79
C ILE A 122 -7.54 -7.45 -10.92
N ASP A 123 -7.01 -8.25 -11.84
CA ASP A 123 -7.41 -9.66 -11.99
C ASP A 123 -6.73 -10.53 -10.93
N PHE A 124 -7.05 -10.22 -9.65
CA PHE A 124 -6.44 -10.88 -8.49
C PHE A 124 -7.29 -10.70 -7.24
N HIS A 125 -7.97 -11.76 -6.81
CA HIS A 125 -8.66 -11.79 -5.53
C HIS A 125 -7.76 -12.47 -4.50
N PRO A 126 -7.17 -11.75 -3.54
CA PRO A 126 -6.25 -12.33 -2.57
C PRO A 126 -6.97 -13.25 -1.59
N ASP A 127 -6.33 -14.35 -1.22
CA ASP A 127 -6.72 -15.17 -0.09
C ASP A 127 -6.22 -14.55 1.23
N ILE A 128 -5.05 -13.89 1.15
CA ILE A 128 -4.41 -13.19 2.27
C ILE A 128 -3.90 -11.82 1.82
N ILE A 129 -4.17 -10.79 2.62
CA ILE A 129 -3.50 -9.50 2.57
C ILE A 129 -2.46 -9.48 3.70
N HIS A 130 -1.18 -9.46 3.34
CA HIS A 130 -0.06 -9.45 4.27
C HIS A 130 0.47 -8.02 4.44
N CYS A 131 0.12 -7.39 5.55
CA CYS A 131 0.48 -6.02 5.90
C CYS A 131 1.79 -5.98 6.68
N ASN A 132 2.61 -4.97 6.43
CA ASN A 132 3.94 -4.85 7.02
C ASN A 132 4.15 -3.45 7.61
N ASP A 133 4.46 -3.39 8.89
CA ASP A 133 4.67 -2.20 9.69
C ASP A 133 3.49 -1.22 9.75
N TRP A 134 3.64 -0.14 10.49
CA TRP A 134 2.57 0.81 10.80
C TRP A 134 1.95 1.46 9.55
N GLN A 135 2.71 1.62 8.50
CA GLN A 135 2.25 2.26 7.25
C GLN A 135 1.12 1.48 6.56
N THR A 136 0.99 0.21 6.86
CA THR A 136 -0.10 -0.65 6.33
C THR A 136 -1.05 -1.15 7.43
N ALA A 137 -0.87 -0.69 8.67
CA ALA A 137 -1.66 -1.17 9.82
C ALA A 137 -3.16 -0.88 9.71
N LEU A 138 -3.55 0.17 8.97
CA LEU A 138 -4.95 0.50 8.76
C LEU A 138 -5.65 -0.38 7.71
N VAL A 139 -4.92 -1.17 6.91
CA VAL A 139 -5.53 -2.07 5.92
C VAL A 139 -6.48 -3.07 6.59
N PRO A 140 -6.08 -3.87 7.59
CA PRO A 140 -7.00 -4.81 8.24
C PRO A 140 -8.14 -4.10 8.98
N VAL A 141 -7.90 -2.91 9.54
CA VAL A 141 -8.94 -2.11 10.21
C VAL A 141 -9.98 -1.64 9.21
N TYR A 142 -9.56 -1.03 8.11
CA TYR A 142 -10.47 -0.59 7.05
C TYR A 142 -11.20 -1.76 6.40
N TYR A 143 -10.50 -2.88 6.15
CA TYR A 143 -11.14 -4.08 5.63
C TYR A 143 -12.32 -4.51 6.51
N TYR A 144 -12.10 -4.64 7.80
CA TYR A 144 -13.14 -5.04 8.74
C TYR A 144 -14.31 -4.05 8.77
N LEU A 145 -14.03 -2.75 8.84
CA LEU A 145 -15.05 -1.71 9.01
C LEU A 145 -15.86 -1.43 7.73
N PHE A 146 -15.22 -1.49 6.55
CA PHE A 146 -15.82 -0.93 5.33
C PHE A 146 -15.95 -1.90 4.16
N TYR A 147 -15.27 -3.05 4.20
CA TYR A 147 -15.19 -3.94 3.03
C TYR A 147 -15.64 -5.37 3.31
N SER A 148 -15.41 -5.92 4.49
CA SER A 148 -15.64 -7.34 4.80
C SER A 148 -17.07 -7.82 4.54
N HIS A 149 -18.05 -6.92 4.58
CA HIS A 149 -19.47 -7.19 4.32
C HIS A 149 -19.86 -7.07 2.84
N ARG A 150 -18.94 -6.66 1.97
CA ARG A 150 -19.20 -6.54 0.52
C ARG A 150 -18.88 -7.86 -0.17
N PRO A 151 -19.76 -8.40 -1.04
CA PRO A 151 -19.60 -9.74 -1.60
C PRO A 151 -18.25 -10.01 -2.27
N TRP A 152 -17.71 -9.04 -3.00
CA TRP A 152 -16.42 -9.20 -3.69
C TRP A 152 -15.25 -9.43 -2.71
N TYR A 153 -15.34 -8.91 -1.48
CA TYR A 153 -14.28 -8.97 -0.47
C TYR A 153 -14.40 -10.15 0.49
N TYR A 154 -15.38 -11.03 0.32
CA TYR A 154 -15.56 -12.15 1.21
C TYR A 154 -14.35 -13.09 1.23
N ASN A 155 -14.10 -13.67 2.41
CA ASN A 155 -13.07 -14.68 2.65
C ASN A 155 -11.61 -14.20 2.53
N ILE A 156 -11.34 -12.89 2.43
CA ILE A 156 -10.00 -12.35 2.51
C ILE A 156 -9.56 -12.36 3.98
N LYS A 157 -8.38 -12.91 4.25
CA LYS A 157 -7.75 -12.88 5.57
C LYS A 157 -6.63 -11.86 5.61
N SER A 158 -6.33 -11.34 6.79
CA SER A 158 -5.20 -10.44 6.99
C SER A 158 -4.12 -11.07 7.86
N LEU A 159 -2.88 -10.80 7.50
CA LEU A 159 -1.69 -11.08 8.29
C LEU A 159 -0.96 -9.75 8.52
N PHE A 160 -0.49 -9.50 9.72
CA PHE A 160 0.26 -8.30 10.06
C PHE A 160 1.62 -8.66 10.64
N THR A 161 2.69 -8.11 10.07
CA THR A 161 4.06 -8.30 10.54
C THR A 161 4.67 -6.97 10.97
N ILE A 162 5.30 -6.95 12.15
CA ILE A 162 6.05 -5.81 12.66
C ILE A 162 7.54 -6.12 12.51
N HIS A 163 8.24 -5.35 11.68
CA HIS A 163 9.68 -5.46 11.46
C HIS A 163 10.48 -4.56 12.39
N ASN A 164 9.92 -3.40 12.76
CA ASN A 164 10.58 -2.46 13.65
C ASN A 164 9.60 -1.89 14.69
N ILE A 165 9.70 -2.40 15.92
CA ILE A 165 8.83 -2.01 17.04
C ILE A 165 9.06 -0.57 17.53
N GLN A 166 10.19 0.05 17.19
CA GLN A 166 10.47 1.43 17.59
C GLN A 166 9.65 2.46 16.79
N TYR A 167 9.26 2.11 15.58
CA TYR A 167 8.45 2.97 14.71
C TYR A 167 7.01 2.46 14.68
N GLN A 168 6.18 3.00 15.56
CA GLN A 168 4.80 2.53 15.76
C GLN A 168 3.73 3.40 15.07
N GLY A 169 4.13 4.47 14.40
CA GLY A 169 3.19 5.37 13.73
C GLY A 169 2.27 6.08 14.72
N GLU A 170 2.83 6.58 15.81
CA GLU A 170 2.07 7.33 16.81
C GLU A 170 1.80 8.75 16.32
N TYR A 171 0.52 9.09 16.15
CA TYR A 171 0.07 10.41 15.72
C TYR A 171 -1.01 10.93 16.65
N CYS A 172 -0.98 12.23 16.92
CA CYS A 172 -2.01 12.89 17.71
C CYS A 172 -3.35 12.88 16.93
N LEU A 173 -4.45 12.61 17.63
CA LEU A 173 -5.81 12.63 17.06
C LEU A 173 -6.17 13.97 16.39
N LEU A 174 -5.51 15.07 16.76
CA LEU A 174 -5.69 16.38 16.13
C LEU A 174 -5.26 16.39 14.64
N TYR A 175 -4.40 15.47 14.21
CA TYR A 175 -3.99 15.34 12.81
C TYR A 175 -4.85 14.36 12.00
N THR A 176 -5.68 13.58 12.67
CA THR A 176 -6.49 12.53 12.04
C THR A 176 -7.99 12.84 12.06
N SER A 177 -8.41 13.86 12.83
CA SER A 177 -9.80 14.28 12.92
C SER A 177 -10.02 15.67 12.32
N PRO A 178 -11.17 15.93 11.66
CA PRO A 178 -11.50 17.27 11.22
C PRO A 178 -11.52 18.22 12.41
N SER A 179 -10.89 19.39 12.25
CA SER A 179 -10.98 20.44 13.27
C SER A 179 -12.44 20.85 13.42
N PRO A 180 -12.95 20.99 14.68
CA PRO A 180 -14.30 21.53 14.92
C PRO A 180 -14.49 22.96 14.41
N ARG A 181 -13.42 23.62 13.89
CA ARG A 181 -13.45 24.98 13.36
C ARG A 181 -13.73 25.07 11.86
N ASP A 182 -13.81 23.91 11.16
CA ASP A 182 -14.06 23.84 9.72
C ASP A 182 -15.51 23.44 9.42
N SER A 183 -16.40 23.59 10.39
CA SER A 183 -17.86 23.40 10.25
C SER A 183 -18.58 24.75 10.22
#